data_565de55a90d826b5e01674d6a98d3959
#
_entry.id   565de55a90d826b5e01674d6a98d3959
#
_cell.length_a   1.000
_cell.length_b   1.000
_cell.length_c   1.000
_cell.angle_alpha   90.00
_cell.angle_beta   90.00
_cell.angle_gamma   90.00
#
_symmetry.space_group_name_H-M   'P 1'
#
loop_
_entity.id
_entity.type
_entity.pdbx_description
1 polymer ?
#
loop_
_entity_poly.entity_id
_entity_poly.type
_entity_poly.pdbx_seq_one_letter_code
_entity_poly.pdbx_strand_id
1 'polypeptide(L)'
;MTLTQLKYIVETAEAGTINRAAEKLYISQPSLTAAIRELEHEFGITIFQRTNKGILLTSEGEEFLGYARQVITQTSLMEERYSGVAPVRHQFCVSTQHYSFAVEAFVELLKTYGGETYDFRIRETQTYEIIENVAKLKSEIGVLYLNQFNENVLRKTFKEHNLKFERLFLAKPHVFVGSGNPLAKREKITLQDLEPYPRLSYEQGDHNAFYFSEEILSTLESRKDIRVCDRATLFNLLIGLNGYTICSGVINETLNGRDIVAVPLEADDYMEIGYITHKQVVPGKFAAHYIEALKRFAID
;
A
#
# COMPACT_ATOMS: atom_id res chain seq x y z
N MET A 1 -11.78 -26.41 -12.59
CA MET A 1 -11.03 -25.14 -12.77
C MET A 1 -9.81 -25.34 -13.67
N THR A 2 -9.56 -24.44 -14.63
CA THR A 2 -8.41 -24.44 -15.54
C THR A 2 -7.70 -23.10 -15.53
N LEU A 3 -6.43 -23.05 -15.94
CA LEU A 3 -5.69 -21.78 -16.07
C LEU A 3 -6.36 -20.83 -17.07
N THR A 4 -6.96 -21.36 -18.11
CA THR A 4 -7.72 -20.57 -19.09
C THR A 4 -8.92 -19.89 -18.45
N GLN A 5 -9.68 -20.58 -17.62
CA GLN A 5 -10.80 -19.99 -16.87
C GLN A 5 -10.32 -18.91 -15.91
N LEU A 6 -9.19 -19.09 -15.21
CA LEU A 6 -8.60 -18.05 -14.36
C LEU A 6 -8.18 -16.81 -15.17
N LYS A 7 -7.55 -17.00 -16.35
CA LYS A 7 -7.24 -15.90 -17.28
C LYS A 7 -8.52 -15.15 -17.71
N TYR A 8 -9.61 -15.87 -17.98
CA TYR A 8 -10.90 -15.27 -18.33
C TYR A 8 -11.47 -14.39 -17.21
N ILE A 9 -11.38 -14.85 -15.94
CA ILE A 9 -11.81 -14.04 -14.78
C ILE A 9 -10.99 -12.74 -14.69
N VAL A 10 -9.66 -12.84 -14.76
CA VAL A 10 -8.78 -11.66 -14.65
C VAL A 10 -9.05 -10.67 -15.78
N GLU A 11 -9.08 -11.12 -17.02
CA GLU A 11 -9.37 -10.26 -18.18
C GLU A 11 -10.77 -9.62 -18.11
N THR A 12 -11.77 -10.37 -17.62
CA THR A 12 -13.14 -9.87 -17.48
C THR A 12 -13.21 -8.76 -16.43
N ALA A 13 -12.54 -8.93 -15.30
CA ALA A 13 -12.46 -7.91 -14.26
C ALA A 13 -11.74 -6.64 -14.75
N GLU A 14 -10.67 -6.77 -15.53
CA GLU A 14 -9.92 -5.62 -16.08
C GLU A 14 -10.67 -4.89 -17.18
N ALA A 15 -11.42 -5.61 -18.01
CA ALA A 15 -12.19 -5.01 -19.10
C ALA A 15 -13.46 -4.28 -18.61
N GLY A 16 -13.98 -4.62 -17.42
CA GLY A 16 -15.19 -4.04 -16.83
C GLY A 16 -16.49 -4.47 -17.49
N THR A 17 -16.44 -5.16 -18.65
CA THR A 17 -17.60 -5.74 -19.33
C THR A 17 -17.23 -7.05 -19.99
N ILE A 18 -18.20 -8.01 -20.04
CA ILE A 18 -17.98 -9.31 -20.65
C ILE A 18 -17.70 -9.19 -22.17
N ASN A 19 -18.35 -8.25 -22.85
CA ASN A 19 -18.15 -8.04 -24.30
C ASN A 19 -16.71 -7.61 -24.61
N ARG A 20 -16.20 -6.59 -23.90
CA ARG A 20 -14.82 -6.10 -24.07
C ARG A 20 -13.78 -7.17 -23.74
N ALA A 21 -14.05 -7.96 -22.70
CA ALA A 21 -13.19 -9.07 -22.34
C ALA A 21 -13.16 -10.15 -23.44
N ALA A 22 -14.32 -10.52 -23.98
CA ALA A 22 -14.42 -11.50 -25.04
C ALA A 22 -13.70 -11.05 -26.33
N GLU A 23 -13.84 -9.77 -26.71
CA GLU A 23 -13.07 -9.16 -27.82
C GLU A 23 -11.57 -9.24 -27.57
N LYS A 24 -11.10 -8.86 -26.39
CA LYS A 24 -9.67 -8.90 -26.02
C LYS A 24 -9.11 -10.32 -25.99
N LEU A 25 -9.92 -11.29 -25.62
CA LEU A 25 -9.56 -12.70 -25.56
C LEU A 25 -9.74 -13.45 -26.90
N TYR A 26 -10.26 -12.77 -27.93
CA TYR A 26 -10.57 -13.36 -29.24
C TYR A 26 -11.52 -14.57 -29.18
N ILE A 27 -12.54 -14.50 -28.27
CA ILE A 27 -13.56 -15.55 -28.12
C ILE A 27 -14.96 -14.95 -28.19
N SER A 28 -15.97 -15.80 -28.36
CA SER A 28 -17.36 -15.35 -28.34
C SER A 28 -17.80 -14.97 -26.92
N GLN A 29 -18.62 -13.92 -26.79
CA GLN A 29 -19.19 -13.53 -25.51
C GLN A 29 -20.01 -14.67 -24.83
N PRO A 30 -20.82 -15.49 -25.55
CA PRO A 30 -21.47 -16.64 -24.96
C PRO A 30 -20.49 -17.67 -24.37
N SER A 31 -19.35 -17.93 -25.05
CA SER A 31 -18.33 -18.87 -24.58
C SER A 31 -17.66 -18.36 -23.29
N LEU A 32 -17.32 -17.07 -23.23
CA LEU A 32 -16.77 -16.46 -22.03
C LEU A 32 -17.77 -16.51 -20.87
N THR A 33 -19.05 -16.18 -21.14
CA THR A 33 -20.11 -16.26 -20.13
C THR A 33 -20.29 -17.69 -19.58
N ALA A 34 -20.27 -18.68 -20.46
CA ALA A 34 -20.39 -20.07 -20.06
C ALA A 34 -19.24 -20.51 -19.17
N ALA A 35 -17.99 -20.18 -19.55
CA ALA A 35 -16.81 -20.50 -18.76
C ALA A 35 -16.79 -19.85 -17.38
N ILE A 36 -17.23 -18.58 -17.26
CA ILE A 36 -17.38 -17.88 -15.98
C ILE A 36 -18.43 -18.60 -15.11
N ARG A 37 -19.61 -18.88 -15.65
CA ARG A 37 -20.68 -19.56 -14.90
C ARG A 37 -20.30 -20.96 -14.45
N GLU A 38 -19.58 -21.71 -15.27
CA GLU A 38 -19.09 -23.03 -14.90
C GLU A 38 -18.16 -22.94 -13.69
N LEU A 39 -17.24 -21.96 -13.67
CA LEU A 39 -16.33 -21.73 -12.58
C LEU A 39 -17.06 -21.26 -11.30
N GLU A 40 -18.00 -20.33 -11.42
CA GLU A 40 -18.86 -19.89 -10.31
C GLU A 40 -19.65 -21.06 -9.71
N HIS A 41 -20.20 -21.95 -10.56
CA HIS A 41 -20.91 -23.13 -10.12
C HIS A 41 -20.00 -24.15 -9.44
N GLU A 42 -18.78 -24.38 -9.95
CA GLU A 42 -17.80 -25.31 -9.39
C GLU A 42 -17.42 -24.92 -7.95
N PHE A 43 -17.27 -23.63 -7.67
CA PHE A 43 -16.90 -23.13 -6.35
C PHE A 43 -18.10 -22.70 -5.47
N GLY A 44 -19.30 -22.68 -6.01
CA GLY A 44 -20.50 -22.25 -5.29
C GLY A 44 -20.51 -20.78 -4.93
N ILE A 45 -19.81 -19.94 -5.69
CA ILE A 45 -19.68 -18.49 -5.46
C ILE A 45 -20.21 -17.70 -6.66
N THR A 46 -20.52 -16.43 -6.45
CA THR A 46 -20.78 -15.46 -7.51
C THR A 46 -19.60 -14.52 -7.62
N ILE A 47 -18.86 -14.53 -8.72
CA ILE A 47 -17.70 -13.67 -8.93
C ILE A 47 -18.13 -12.31 -9.44
N PHE A 48 -19.03 -12.28 -10.42
CA PHE A 48 -19.48 -11.06 -11.08
C PHE A 48 -20.98 -10.82 -10.94
N GLN A 49 -21.37 -9.63 -10.51
CA GLN A 49 -22.73 -9.11 -10.60
C GLN A 49 -22.89 -8.27 -11.88
N ARG A 50 -23.96 -8.53 -12.65
CA ARG A 50 -24.29 -7.73 -13.82
C ARG A 50 -25.02 -6.47 -13.42
N THR A 51 -24.63 -5.36 -14.02
CA THR A 51 -25.29 -4.05 -13.86
C THR A 51 -25.59 -3.45 -15.23
N ASN A 52 -26.41 -2.41 -15.26
CA ASN A 52 -26.72 -1.68 -16.50
C ASN A 52 -25.49 -0.97 -17.11
N LYS A 53 -24.39 -0.83 -16.34
CA LYS A 53 -23.14 -0.18 -16.76
C LYS A 53 -21.99 -1.16 -17.02
N GLY A 54 -22.22 -2.47 -16.85
CA GLY A 54 -21.18 -3.52 -17.01
C GLY A 54 -21.26 -4.56 -15.90
N ILE A 55 -20.10 -4.96 -15.40
CA ILE A 55 -19.98 -5.93 -14.32
C ILE A 55 -19.33 -5.29 -13.09
N LEU A 56 -19.71 -5.77 -11.91
CA LEU A 56 -19.07 -5.46 -10.63
C LEU A 56 -18.60 -6.78 -10.00
N LEU A 57 -17.47 -6.76 -9.32
CA LEU A 57 -17.04 -7.88 -8.50
C LEU A 57 -17.89 -7.94 -7.22
N THR A 58 -18.20 -9.16 -6.78
CA THR A 58 -18.71 -9.39 -5.43
C THR A 58 -17.53 -9.40 -4.44
N SER A 59 -17.80 -9.43 -3.14
CA SER A 59 -16.72 -9.59 -2.13
C SER A 59 -15.98 -10.91 -2.33
N GLU A 60 -16.70 -12.03 -2.56
CA GLU A 60 -16.10 -13.34 -2.88
C GLU A 60 -15.34 -13.30 -4.21
N GLY A 61 -15.86 -12.56 -5.20
CA GLY A 61 -15.22 -12.35 -6.50
C GLY A 61 -13.91 -11.55 -6.38
N GLU A 62 -13.82 -10.56 -5.52
CA GLU A 62 -12.56 -9.83 -5.26
C GLU A 62 -11.50 -10.74 -4.65
N GLU A 63 -11.88 -11.57 -3.68
CA GLU A 63 -10.97 -12.54 -3.06
C GLU A 63 -10.51 -13.58 -4.08
N PHE A 64 -11.45 -14.19 -4.81
CA PHE A 64 -11.15 -15.16 -5.86
C PHE A 64 -10.23 -14.59 -6.93
N LEU A 65 -10.48 -13.37 -7.39
CA LEU A 65 -9.64 -12.67 -8.37
C LEU A 65 -8.20 -12.50 -7.87
N GLY A 66 -8.03 -12.21 -6.57
CA GLY A 66 -6.72 -12.13 -5.94
C GLY A 66 -5.93 -13.44 -6.07
N TYR A 67 -6.55 -14.57 -5.71
CA TYR A 67 -5.92 -15.90 -5.87
C TYR A 67 -5.70 -16.26 -7.35
N ALA A 68 -6.65 -15.96 -8.24
CA ALA A 68 -6.51 -16.21 -9.66
C ALA A 68 -5.29 -15.50 -10.26
N ARG A 69 -5.07 -14.23 -9.92
CA ARG A 69 -3.88 -13.47 -10.34
C ARG A 69 -2.58 -14.11 -9.87
N GLN A 70 -2.54 -14.59 -8.63
CA GLN A 70 -1.33 -15.24 -8.11
C GLN A 70 -1.01 -16.55 -8.83
N VAL A 71 -2.02 -17.40 -9.07
CA VAL A 71 -1.83 -18.65 -9.82
C VAL A 71 -1.29 -18.36 -11.23
N ILE A 72 -1.87 -17.37 -11.92
CA ILE A 72 -1.41 -16.94 -13.25
C ILE A 72 0.04 -16.43 -13.18
N THR A 73 0.38 -15.60 -12.21
CA THR A 73 1.74 -15.08 -12.03
C THR A 73 2.75 -16.20 -11.78
N GLN A 74 2.44 -17.15 -10.90
CA GLN A 74 3.33 -18.29 -10.64
C GLN A 74 3.50 -19.17 -11.87
N THR A 75 2.44 -19.42 -12.64
CA THR A 75 2.50 -20.16 -13.91
C THR A 75 3.38 -19.42 -14.91
N SER A 76 3.22 -18.12 -15.05
CA SER A 76 4.03 -17.31 -15.96
C SER A 76 5.52 -17.32 -15.59
N LEU A 77 5.86 -17.27 -14.30
CA LEU A 77 7.25 -17.40 -13.83
C LEU A 77 7.85 -18.77 -14.17
N MET A 78 7.04 -19.84 -14.07
CA MET A 78 7.46 -21.18 -14.44
C MET A 78 7.68 -21.29 -15.96
N GLU A 79 6.77 -20.73 -16.77
CA GLU A 79 6.89 -20.68 -18.23
C GLU A 79 8.16 -19.89 -18.64
N GLU A 80 8.41 -18.72 -18.04
CA GLU A 80 9.63 -17.91 -18.29
C GLU A 80 10.91 -18.72 -18.01
N ARG A 81 10.93 -19.46 -16.90
CA ARG A 81 12.12 -20.22 -16.48
C ARG A 81 12.45 -21.39 -17.40
N TYR A 82 11.45 -22.06 -17.95
CA TYR A 82 11.63 -23.34 -18.61
C TYR A 82 11.33 -23.36 -20.11
N SER A 83 10.57 -22.42 -20.64
CA SER A 83 10.17 -22.43 -22.06
C SER A 83 10.95 -21.48 -22.97
N GLY A 84 11.79 -20.61 -22.42
CA GLY A 84 12.54 -19.62 -23.21
C GLY A 84 11.66 -18.64 -24.01
N VAL A 85 10.37 -18.59 -23.70
CA VAL A 85 9.41 -17.68 -24.33
C VAL A 85 9.57 -16.27 -23.79
N ALA A 86 9.23 -15.27 -24.61
CA ALA A 86 9.37 -13.83 -24.39
C ALA A 86 9.04 -13.36 -22.95
N PRO A 87 9.68 -12.28 -22.47
CA PRO A 87 9.55 -11.84 -21.08
C PRO A 87 8.09 -11.60 -20.72
N VAL A 88 7.65 -12.32 -19.67
CA VAL A 88 6.34 -12.10 -19.08
C VAL A 88 6.33 -10.72 -18.43
N ARG A 89 5.27 -9.95 -18.67
CA ARG A 89 5.06 -8.67 -17.98
C ARG A 89 4.93 -8.90 -16.49
N HIS A 90 5.99 -8.63 -15.75
CA HIS A 90 5.99 -8.76 -14.31
C HIS A 90 4.99 -7.81 -13.66
N GLN A 91 4.24 -8.32 -12.69
CA GLN A 91 3.31 -7.53 -11.89
C GLN A 91 3.76 -7.57 -10.44
N PHE A 92 3.73 -6.41 -9.80
CA PHE A 92 3.96 -6.27 -8.37
C PHE A 92 3.20 -5.05 -7.85
N CYS A 93 2.55 -5.19 -6.72
CA CYS A 93 1.82 -4.10 -6.09
C CYS A 93 2.11 -4.04 -4.60
N VAL A 94 2.37 -2.83 -4.11
CA VAL A 94 2.51 -2.52 -2.70
C VAL A 94 1.57 -1.39 -2.32
N SER A 95 1.00 -1.44 -1.11
CA SER A 95 0.28 -0.33 -0.48
C SER A 95 1.05 0.14 0.74
N THR A 96 1.12 1.44 0.97
CA THR A 96 1.91 2.01 2.07
C THR A 96 1.23 3.25 2.63
N GLN A 97 1.42 3.52 3.92
CA GLN A 97 1.24 4.87 4.43
C GLN A 97 2.20 5.82 3.70
N HIS A 98 2.06 7.12 3.90
CA HIS A 98 2.79 8.12 3.11
C HIS A 98 4.28 8.23 3.52
N TYR A 99 5.03 7.13 3.32
CA TYR A 99 6.43 7.00 3.67
C TYR A 99 7.37 7.18 2.47
N SER A 100 8.22 8.21 2.50
CA SER A 100 9.22 8.44 1.45
C SER A 100 10.21 7.28 1.30
N PHE A 101 10.60 6.62 2.40
CA PHE A 101 11.50 5.47 2.37
C PHE A 101 10.88 4.25 1.68
N ALA A 102 9.56 4.08 1.76
CA ALA A 102 8.86 3.01 1.05
C ALA A 102 8.89 3.23 -0.48
N VAL A 103 8.77 4.47 -0.91
CA VAL A 103 8.95 4.86 -2.32
C VAL A 103 10.41 4.66 -2.76
N GLU A 104 11.39 4.99 -1.93
CA GLU A 104 12.80 4.79 -2.22
C GLU A 104 13.14 3.31 -2.40
N ALA A 105 12.68 2.45 -1.51
CA ALA A 105 12.81 0.99 -1.64
C ALA A 105 12.19 0.48 -2.96
N PHE A 106 11.07 1.07 -3.37
CA PHE A 106 10.41 0.72 -4.63
C PHE A 106 11.21 1.18 -5.86
N VAL A 107 11.82 2.35 -5.81
CA VAL A 107 12.74 2.83 -6.85
C VAL A 107 13.96 1.92 -6.97
N GLU A 108 14.54 1.48 -5.85
CA GLU A 108 15.67 0.55 -5.83
C GLU A 108 15.29 -0.80 -6.44
N LEU A 109 14.12 -1.34 -6.09
CA LEU A 109 13.59 -2.56 -6.69
C LEU A 109 13.49 -2.44 -8.22
N LEU A 110 12.92 -1.34 -8.72
CA LEU A 110 12.76 -1.10 -10.15
C LEU A 110 14.11 -0.99 -10.87
N LYS A 111 15.07 -0.28 -10.31
CA LYS A 111 16.42 -0.14 -10.89
C LYS A 111 17.15 -1.48 -11.00
N THR A 112 16.91 -2.38 -10.05
CA THR A 112 17.63 -3.65 -9.98
C THR A 112 16.93 -4.77 -10.76
N TYR A 113 15.60 -4.79 -10.76
CA TYR A 113 14.81 -5.93 -11.24
C TYR A 113 13.70 -5.59 -12.23
N GLY A 114 13.52 -4.31 -12.59
CA GLY A 114 12.41 -3.87 -13.44
C GLY A 114 12.44 -4.50 -14.84
N GLY A 115 13.64 -4.73 -15.42
CA GLY A 115 13.77 -5.27 -16.78
C GLY A 115 13.20 -4.31 -17.83
N GLU A 116 12.83 -4.86 -19.01
CA GLU A 116 12.31 -4.05 -20.12
C GLU A 116 10.78 -3.88 -20.06
N THR A 117 10.05 -4.83 -19.44
CA THR A 117 8.58 -4.81 -19.37
C THR A 117 8.09 -5.18 -17.97
N TYR A 118 7.34 -4.26 -17.35
CA TYR A 118 6.73 -4.49 -16.03
C TYR A 118 5.43 -3.69 -15.87
N ASP A 119 4.62 -4.09 -14.88
CA ASP A 119 3.44 -3.36 -14.41
C ASP A 119 3.49 -3.35 -12.88
N PHE A 120 4.32 -2.46 -12.33
CA PHE A 120 4.50 -2.33 -10.90
C PHE A 120 3.71 -1.15 -10.38
N ARG A 121 3.10 -1.31 -9.21
CA ARG A 121 2.23 -0.30 -8.60
C ARG A 121 2.62 -0.07 -7.15
N ILE A 122 2.79 1.19 -6.79
CA ILE A 122 2.84 1.64 -5.41
C ILE A 122 1.64 2.54 -5.13
N ARG A 123 0.95 2.30 -4.03
CA ARG A 123 -0.19 3.08 -3.56
C ARG A 123 0.13 3.66 -2.20
N GLU A 124 0.29 4.97 -2.13
CA GLU A 124 0.23 5.69 -0.86
C GLU A 124 -1.24 5.91 -0.54
N THR A 125 -1.72 5.33 0.56
CA THR A 125 -3.15 5.34 0.88
C THR A 125 -3.41 5.15 2.37
N GLN A 126 -4.66 5.28 2.77
CA GLN A 126 -5.15 5.20 4.15
C GLN A 126 -4.84 3.85 4.79
N THR A 127 -4.58 3.84 6.09
CA THR A 127 -4.18 2.64 6.85
C THR A 127 -5.16 1.48 6.69
N TYR A 128 -6.47 1.73 6.76
CA TYR A 128 -7.45 0.66 6.60
C TYR A 128 -7.49 0.13 5.16
N GLU A 129 -7.35 1.00 4.16
CA GLU A 129 -7.28 0.60 2.76
C GLU A 129 -6.02 -0.25 2.47
N ILE A 130 -4.89 0.03 3.12
CA ILE A 130 -3.70 -0.82 3.05
C ILE A 130 -4.03 -2.24 3.51
N ILE A 131 -4.72 -2.37 4.64
CA ILE A 131 -5.14 -3.66 5.21
C ILE A 131 -6.05 -4.39 4.22
N GLU A 132 -7.06 -3.73 3.68
CA GLU A 132 -7.98 -4.33 2.69
C GLU A 132 -7.27 -4.72 1.39
N ASN A 133 -6.35 -3.90 0.90
CA ASN A 133 -5.62 -4.18 -0.33
C ASN A 133 -4.76 -5.44 -0.20
N VAL A 134 -4.14 -5.68 0.97
CA VAL A 134 -3.38 -6.89 1.23
C VAL A 134 -4.30 -8.08 1.49
N ALA A 135 -5.38 -7.90 2.24
CA ALA A 135 -6.36 -8.95 2.51
C ALA A 135 -7.03 -9.48 1.22
N LYS A 136 -7.38 -8.58 0.29
CA LYS A 136 -7.98 -8.89 -1.00
C LYS A 136 -6.95 -9.20 -2.10
N LEU A 137 -5.68 -9.36 -1.74
CA LEU A 137 -4.56 -9.66 -2.65
C LEU A 137 -4.42 -8.65 -3.82
N LYS A 138 -4.90 -7.43 -3.63
CA LYS A 138 -4.68 -6.29 -4.55
C LYS A 138 -3.26 -5.73 -4.42
N SER A 139 -2.64 -5.92 -3.25
CA SER A 139 -1.23 -5.65 -2.96
C SER A 139 -0.60 -6.85 -2.26
N GLU A 140 0.64 -7.17 -2.60
CA GLU A 140 1.38 -8.28 -1.97
C GLU A 140 1.90 -7.87 -0.58
N ILE A 141 2.20 -6.59 -0.40
CA ILE A 141 2.77 -6.02 0.81
C ILE A 141 2.00 -4.75 1.18
N GLY A 142 1.77 -4.58 2.47
CA GLY A 142 1.32 -3.32 3.06
C GLY A 142 2.36 -2.79 4.04
N VAL A 143 2.76 -1.52 3.96
CA VAL A 143 3.71 -0.91 4.89
C VAL A 143 2.98 0.08 5.77
N LEU A 144 3.06 -0.11 7.10
CA LEU A 144 2.40 0.71 8.10
C LEU A 144 3.15 0.61 9.44
N TYR A 145 2.68 1.35 10.47
CA TYR A 145 3.29 1.27 11.79
C TYR A 145 2.30 0.80 12.86
N LEU A 146 2.87 0.29 13.95
CA LEU A 146 2.21 0.05 15.22
C LEU A 146 2.86 0.91 16.30
N ASN A 147 2.11 1.27 17.32
CA ASN A 147 2.60 1.84 18.57
C ASN A 147 1.73 1.34 19.73
N GLN A 148 2.05 1.76 20.94
CA GLN A 148 1.31 1.34 22.14
C GLN A 148 -0.19 1.68 22.08
N PHE A 149 -0.57 2.75 21.39
CA PHE A 149 -1.96 3.19 21.27
C PHE A 149 -2.78 2.36 20.29
N ASN A 150 -2.24 2.09 19.09
CA ASN A 150 -3.00 1.46 17.99
C ASN A 150 -2.82 -0.06 17.87
N GLU A 151 -1.78 -0.63 18.50
CA GLU A 151 -1.36 -2.02 18.34
C GLU A 151 -2.49 -3.03 18.54
N ASN A 152 -3.24 -2.91 19.63
CA ASN A 152 -4.30 -3.86 19.96
C ASN A 152 -5.41 -3.91 18.90
N VAL A 153 -5.80 -2.74 18.39
CA VAL A 153 -6.85 -2.62 17.35
C VAL A 153 -6.33 -3.15 16.02
N LEU A 154 -5.14 -2.72 15.59
CA LEU A 154 -4.58 -3.13 14.32
C LEU A 154 -4.25 -4.62 14.27
N ARG A 155 -3.66 -5.20 15.33
CA ARG A 155 -3.38 -6.65 15.39
C ARG A 155 -4.66 -7.49 15.37
N LYS A 156 -5.75 -7.02 15.99
CA LYS A 156 -7.06 -7.65 15.89
C LYS A 156 -7.57 -7.61 14.45
N THR A 157 -7.52 -6.45 13.81
CA THR A 157 -7.91 -6.27 12.40
C THR A 157 -7.07 -7.15 11.47
N PHE A 158 -5.76 -7.24 11.67
CA PHE A 158 -4.90 -8.15 10.90
C PHE A 158 -5.31 -9.61 11.04
N LYS A 159 -5.66 -10.04 12.26
CA LYS A 159 -6.13 -11.40 12.51
C LYS A 159 -7.44 -11.70 11.77
N GLU A 160 -8.39 -10.78 11.81
CA GLU A 160 -9.69 -10.89 11.13
C GLU A 160 -9.53 -10.98 9.60
N HIS A 161 -8.49 -10.35 9.05
CA HIS A 161 -8.18 -10.34 7.62
C HIS A 161 -7.10 -11.35 7.19
N ASN A 162 -6.75 -12.33 8.02
CA ASN A 162 -5.70 -13.33 7.74
C ASN A 162 -4.33 -12.73 7.39
N LEU A 163 -3.98 -11.60 7.98
CA LEU A 163 -2.70 -10.93 7.77
C LEU A 163 -1.72 -11.24 8.90
N LYS A 164 -0.42 -11.21 8.57
CA LYS A 164 0.68 -11.20 9.54
C LYS A 164 1.43 -9.88 9.43
N PHE A 165 1.90 -9.36 10.55
CA PHE A 165 2.76 -8.19 10.64
C PHE A 165 4.17 -8.63 11.01
N GLU A 166 5.17 -8.08 10.33
CA GLU A 166 6.58 -8.27 10.62
C GLU A 166 7.25 -6.89 10.75
N ARG A 167 7.98 -6.70 11.86
CA ARG A 167 8.67 -5.45 12.15
C ARG A 167 9.90 -5.29 11.27
N LEU A 168 10.09 -4.07 10.75
CA LEU A 168 11.29 -3.63 10.06
C LEU A 168 12.25 -2.94 11.05
N PHE A 169 11.77 -1.85 11.69
CA PHE A 169 12.56 -1.09 12.65
C PHE A 169 11.68 -0.30 13.62
N LEU A 170 12.30 0.23 14.67
CA LEU A 170 11.69 1.18 15.60
C LEU A 170 12.17 2.59 15.26
N ALA A 171 11.24 3.54 15.14
CA ALA A 171 11.55 4.94 14.94
C ALA A 171 11.08 5.76 16.14
N LYS A 172 11.92 6.69 16.58
CA LYS A 172 11.54 7.71 17.57
C LYS A 172 10.73 8.81 16.90
N PRO A 173 9.87 9.50 17.64
CA PRO A 173 9.11 10.63 17.12
C PRO A 173 10.01 11.72 16.55
N HIS A 174 9.67 12.20 15.36
CA HIS A 174 10.25 13.36 14.73
C HIS A 174 9.14 14.28 14.21
N VAL A 175 9.51 15.47 13.87
CA VAL A 175 8.62 16.44 13.24
C VAL A 175 9.23 16.83 11.89
N PHE A 176 8.45 16.70 10.82
CA PHE A 176 8.80 17.33 9.55
C PHE A 176 8.34 18.77 9.55
N VAL A 177 9.24 19.67 9.19
CA VAL A 177 9.01 21.11 9.00
C VAL A 177 9.69 21.58 7.73
N GLY A 178 9.25 22.69 7.17
CA GLY A 178 9.96 23.36 6.09
C GLY A 178 11.32 23.90 6.56
N SER A 179 12.35 23.88 5.72
CA SER A 179 13.71 24.36 6.05
C SER A 179 13.74 25.84 6.48
N GLY A 180 12.75 26.64 6.05
CA GLY A 180 12.54 28.04 6.49
C GLY A 180 11.87 28.19 7.85
N ASN A 181 11.32 27.12 8.43
CA ASN A 181 10.68 27.17 9.74
C ASN A 181 11.74 27.37 10.84
N PRO A 182 11.51 28.23 11.85
CA PRO A 182 12.45 28.42 12.97
C PRO A 182 12.81 27.12 13.71
N LEU A 183 11.91 26.13 13.74
CA LEU A 183 12.14 24.82 14.36
C LEU A 183 13.16 23.96 13.61
N ALA A 184 13.37 24.18 12.32
CA ALA A 184 14.31 23.41 11.49
C ALA A 184 15.77 23.50 11.96
N LYS A 185 16.12 24.54 12.73
CA LYS A 185 17.48 24.76 13.26
C LYS A 185 17.66 24.21 14.67
N ARG A 186 16.64 23.64 15.28
CA ARG A 186 16.72 23.09 16.64
C ARG A 186 17.22 21.67 16.60
N GLU A 187 18.03 21.30 17.60
CA GLU A 187 18.47 19.92 17.80
C GLU A 187 17.33 19.03 18.27
N LYS A 188 16.32 19.60 18.95
CA LYS A 188 15.20 18.90 19.55
C LYS A 188 14.01 19.84 19.75
N ILE A 189 12.80 19.31 19.63
CA ILE A 189 11.53 20.04 19.74
C ILE A 189 10.68 19.40 20.84
N THR A 190 9.95 20.23 21.59
CA THR A 190 8.91 19.80 22.54
C THR A 190 7.52 19.98 21.92
N LEU A 191 6.49 19.38 22.51
CA LEU A 191 5.10 19.57 22.08
C LEU A 191 4.65 21.04 22.22
N GLN A 192 5.17 21.77 23.23
CA GLN A 192 4.87 23.20 23.42
C GLN A 192 5.44 24.06 22.29
N ASP A 193 6.61 23.71 21.75
CA ASP A 193 7.19 24.44 20.62
C ASP A 193 6.33 24.37 19.37
N LEU A 194 5.43 23.35 19.25
CA LEU A 194 4.56 23.14 18.10
C LEU A 194 3.27 23.96 18.15
N GLU A 195 2.83 24.43 19.31
CA GLU A 195 1.55 25.14 19.50
C GLU A 195 1.31 26.34 18.55
N PRO A 196 2.34 27.15 18.19
CA PRO A 196 2.13 28.28 17.28
C PRO A 196 1.83 27.87 15.83
N TYR A 197 2.21 26.65 15.43
CA TYR A 197 2.23 26.19 14.05
C TYR A 197 1.02 25.32 13.71
N PRO A 198 0.52 25.33 12.45
CA PRO A 198 -0.53 24.42 12.03
C PRO A 198 -0.02 22.98 11.94
N ARG A 199 -0.80 22.05 12.52
CA ARG A 199 -0.57 20.62 12.39
C ARG A 199 -1.15 20.14 11.06
N LEU A 200 -0.38 19.33 10.34
CA LEU A 200 -0.80 18.67 9.11
C LEU A 200 -0.86 17.16 9.36
N SER A 201 -1.94 16.53 8.93
CA SER A 201 -2.16 15.09 9.06
C SER A 201 -2.85 14.53 7.83
N TYR A 202 -2.72 13.22 7.63
CA TYR A 202 -3.43 12.53 6.56
C TYR A 202 -4.84 12.14 7.00
N GLU A 203 -5.84 12.42 6.15
CA GLU A 203 -7.20 11.96 6.40
C GLU A 203 -7.32 10.44 6.21
N GLN A 204 -8.17 9.81 7.03
CA GLN A 204 -8.37 8.37 7.01
C GLN A 204 -9.77 7.97 6.47
N GLY A 205 -10.42 8.85 5.71
CA GLY A 205 -11.70 8.59 5.05
C GLY A 205 -12.80 8.12 6.01
N ASP A 206 -13.50 7.05 5.64
CA ASP A 206 -14.59 6.47 6.44
C ASP A 206 -14.10 5.81 7.74
N HIS A 207 -12.82 5.41 7.79
CA HIS A 207 -12.17 4.80 8.96
C HIS A 207 -11.31 5.83 9.71
N ASN A 208 -11.90 6.98 10.05
CA ASN A 208 -11.20 8.12 10.67
C ASN A 208 -10.98 8.01 12.19
N ALA A 209 -11.09 6.82 12.76
CA ALA A 209 -10.71 6.60 14.15
C ALA A 209 -9.20 6.79 14.32
N PHE A 210 -8.78 7.41 15.42
CA PHE A 210 -7.37 7.72 15.72
C PHE A 210 -6.42 6.50 15.65
N TYR A 211 -6.94 5.29 15.81
CA TYR A 211 -6.17 4.04 15.66
C TYR A 211 -5.63 3.81 14.25
N PHE A 212 -6.24 4.42 13.24
CA PHE A 212 -5.81 4.32 11.84
C PHE A 212 -4.99 5.53 11.38
N SER A 213 -4.76 6.53 12.24
CA SER A 213 -3.92 7.69 11.90
C SER A 213 -2.51 7.28 11.51
N GLU A 214 -1.91 8.01 10.58
CA GLU A 214 -0.53 7.78 10.15
C GLU A 214 0.50 8.48 11.03
N GLU A 215 0.05 9.47 11.79
CA GLU A 215 0.84 10.20 12.77
C GLU A 215 0.65 9.64 14.17
N ILE A 216 1.74 9.50 14.89
CA ILE A 216 1.67 9.22 16.33
C ILE A 216 1.16 10.46 17.06
N LEU A 217 0.74 10.27 18.31
CA LEU A 217 0.16 11.34 19.11
C LEU A 217 -1.07 12.01 18.46
N SER A 218 -1.77 11.28 17.61
CA SER A 218 -2.94 11.76 16.84
C SER A 218 -4.11 12.19 17.72
N THR A 219 -4.18 11.75 18.98
CA THR A 219 -5.21 12.12 19.96
C THR A 219 -4.98 13.48 20.61
N LEU A 220 -3.79 14.07 20.43
CA LEU A 220 -3.52 15.42 20.96
C LEU A 220 -4.35 16.46 20.22
N GLU A 221 -4.98 17.34 20.98
CA GLU A 221 -5.70 18.48 20.41
C GLU A 221 -4.73 19.50 19.78
N SER A 222 -5.10 20.03 18.63
CA SER A 222 -4.42 21.13 17.98
C SER A 222 -5.41 22.24 17.65
N ARG A 223 -5.03 23.50 17.89
CA ARG A 223 -5.87 24.66 17.55
C ARG A 223 -5.92 24.93 16.04
N LYS A 224 -4.92 24.48 15.30
CA LYS A 224 -4.77 24.68 13.85
C LYS A 224 -4.50 23.33 13.21
N ASP A 225 -5.52 22.66 12.74
CA ASP A 225 -5.44 21.30 12.19
C ASP A 225 -5.85 21.33 10.72
N ILE A 226 -5.02 20.77 9.85
CA ILE A 226 -5.26 20.68 8.41
C ILE A 226 -5.09 19.22 8.03
N ARG A 227 -6.09 18.65 7.36
CA ARG A 227 -6.03 17.29 6.85
C ARG A 227 -5.84 17.28 5.35
N VAL A 228 -5.01 16.38 4.87
CA VAL A 228 -4.65 16.24 3.45
C VAL A 228 -4.75 14.79 3.01
N CYS A 229 -4.83 14.56 1.70
CA CYS A 229 -4.96 13.22 1.12
C CYS A 229 -3.66 12.72 0.50
N ASP A 230 -2.66 13.58 0.32
CA ASP A 230 -1.44 13.23 -0.40
C ASP A 230 -0.21 13.96 0.15
N ARG A 231 0.96 13.34 -0.07
CA ARG A 231 2.24 13.83 0.44
C ARG A 231 2.71 15.12 -0.23
N ALA A 232 2.42 15.32 -1.50
CA ALA A 232 2.86 16.53 -2.20
C ALA A 232 2.15 17.78 -1.64
N THR A 233 0.83 17.68 -1.41
CA THR A 233 0.04 18.71 -0.74
C THR A 233 0.56 18.97 0.67
N LEU A 234 0.83 17.91 1.46
CA LEU A 234 1.37 18.03 2.81
C LEU A 234 2.70 18.81 2.80
N PHE A 235 3.65 18.45 1.94
CA PHE A 235 4.95 19.09 1.87
C PHE A 235 4.85 20.57 1.43
N ASN A 236 3.98 20.89 0.48
CA ASN A 236 3.73 22.27 0.09
C ASN A 236 3.18 23.11 1.24
N LEU A 237 2.30 22.55 2.06
CA LEU A 237 1.74 23.25 3.23
C LEU A 237 2.76 23.37 4.38
N LEU A 238 3.64 22.38 4.57
CA LEU A 238 4.77 22.48 5.52
C LEU A 238 5.63 23.71 5.20
N ILE A 239 5.94 23.91 3.93
CA ILE A 239 6.75 25.05 3.46
C ILE A 239 5.94 26.35 3.48
N GLY A 240 4.76 26.33 2.85
CA GLY A 240 3.98 27.55 2.61
C GLY A 240 3.33 28.16 3.85
N LEU A 241 3.00 27.34 4.87
CA LEU A 241 2.33 27.79 6.10
C LEU A 241 3.23 27.65 7.34
N ASN A 242 4.50 27.26 7.20
CA ASN A 242 5.34 26.85 8.33
C ASN A 242 4.66 25.79 9.22
N GLY A 243 3.90 24.88 8.61
CA GLY A 243 3.23 23.80 9.31
C GLY A 243 4.19 22.73 9.81
N TYR A 244 3.64 21.74 10.51
CA TYR A 244 4.38 20.55 10.94
C TYR A 244 3.55 19.28 10.80
N THR A 245 4.21 18.15 10.67
CA THR A 245 3.61 16.81 10.85
C THR A 245 4.51 15.94 11.71
N ILE A 246 3.92 15.07 12.55
CA ILE A 246 4.69 14.15 13.40
C ILE A 246 4.89 12.85 12.63
N CYS A 247 6.12 12.34 12.58
CA CYS A 247 6.51 11.24 11.70
C CYS A 247 7.67 10.41 12.27
N SER A 248 8.12 9.43 11.50
CA SER A 248 9.26 8.56 11.83
C SER A 248 10.63 9.26 11.72
N GLY A 249 10.70 10.42 11.09
CA GLY A 249 11.96 11.11 10.80
C GLY A 249 12.75 10.53 9.62
N VAL A 250 12.33 9.44 9.03
CA VAL A 250 13.01 8.82 7.88
C VAL A 250 12.62 9.53 6.60
N ILE A 251 13.54 10.32 6.06
CA ILE A 251 13.37 11.05 4.80
C ILE A 251 14.67 10.99 3.98
N ASN A 252 14.54 10.84 2.67
CA ASN A 252 15.67 10.88 1.75
C ASN A 252 15.74 12.22 1.04
N GLU A 253 16.82 12.98 1.26
CA GLU A 253 17.04 14.28 0.63
C GLU A 253 17.17 14.18 -0.91
N THR A 254 17.68 13.09 -1.42
CA THR A 254 17.86 12.90 -2.87
C THR A 254 16.53 12.84 -3.62
N LEU A 255 15.50 12.25 -3.00
CA LEU A 255 14.17 12.13 -3.58
C LEU A 255 13.21 13.28 -3.20
N ASN A 256 13.39 13.86 -2.02
CA ASN A 256 12.44 14.85 -1.47
C ASN A 256 13.02 16.28 -1.44
N GLY A 257 14.28 16.48 -1.84
CA GLY A 257 14.97 17.76 -1.72
C GLY A 257 15.36 18.08 -0.27
N ARG A 258 15.91 19.29 -0.07
CA ARG A 258 16.36 19.79 1.24
C ARG A 258 15.39 20.77 1.89
N ASP A 259 14.22 20.94 1.30
CA ASP A 259 13.23 21.91 1.78
C ASP A 259 12.41 21.38 2.97
N ILE A 260 12.46 20.07 3.23
CA ILE A 260 11.85 19.41 4.39
C ILE A 260 12.94 18.88 5.31
N VAL A 261 12.84 19.22 6.58
CA VAL A 261 13.80 18.82 7.62
C VAL A 261 13.08 18.00 8.68
N ALA A 262 13.70 16.89 9.09
CA ALA A 262 13.27 16.08 10.22
C ALA A 262 13.97 16.55 11.50
N VAL A 263 13.21 16.96 12.51
CA VAL A 263 13.72 17.38 13.81
C VAL A 263 13.21 16.44 14.88
N PRO A 264 14.07 15.90 15.78
CA PRO A 264 13.66 15.02 16.88
C PRO A 264 12.61 15.68 17.78
N LEU A 265 11.55 14.95 18.12
CA LEU A 265 10.50 15.36 19.04
C LEU A 265 10.68 14.69 20.40
N GLU A 266 10.65 15.49 21.48
CA GLU A 266 10.59 14.97 22.85
C GLU A 266 9.19 14.43 23.16
N ALA A 267 9.00 13.13 22.97
CA ALA A 267 7.79 12.45 23.34
C ALA A 267 8.12 10.99 23.75
N ASP A 268 7.40 10.51 24.75
CA ASP A 268 7.51 9.11 25.20
C ASP A 268 6.58 8.22 24.38
N ASP A 269 6.92 8.06 23.10
CA ASP A 269 6.22 7.19 22.15
C ASP A 269 7.23 6.65 21.13
N TYR A 270 6.79 5.70 20.29
CA TYR A 270 7.59 5.12 19.21
C TYR A 270 6.71 4.66 18.06
N MET A 271 7.30 4.52 16.90
CA MET A 271 6.68 3.88 15.74
C MET A 271 7.40 2.55 15.47
N GLU A 272 6.71 1.43 15.69
CA GLU A 272 7.14 0.13 15.22
C GLU A 272 6.75 0.01 13.75
N ILE A 273 7.64 0.46 12.85
CA ILE A 273 7.41 0.39 11.41
C ILE A 273 7.62 -1.04 10.95
N GLY A 274 6.69 -1.54 10.16
CA GLY A 274 6.71 -2.89 9.65
C GLY A 274 5.87 -3.05 8.40
N TYR A 275 5.74 -4.29 8.01
CA TYR A 275 4.92 -4.65 6.85
C TYR A 275 3.95 -5.77 7.19
N ILE A 276 2.83 -5.77 6.47
CA ILE A 276 1.83 -6.84 6.50
C ILE A 276 1.84 -7.62 5.19
N THR A 277 1.64 -8.94 5.31
CA THR A 277 1.44 -9.85 4.18
C THR A 277 0.28 -10.80 4.51
N HIS A 278 -0.31 -11.40 3.48
CA HIS A 278 -1.36 -12.40 3.68
C HIS A 278 -0.75 -13.73 4.16
N LYS A 279 -1.32 -14.34 5.22
CA LYS A 279 -0.75 -15.55 5.87
C LYS A 279 -0.68 -16.77 4.97
N GLN A 280 -1.64 -16.90 4.06
CA GLN A 280 -1.77 -18.07 3.18
C GLN A 280 -1.00 -17.92 1.86
N VAL A 281 -0.33 -16.80 1.67
CA VAL A 281 0.38 -16.47 0.43
C VAL A 281 1.86 -16.33 0.71
N VAL A 282 2.66 -17.03 -0.07
CA VAL A 282 4.12 -16.87 -0.06
C VAL A 282 4.45 -15.63 -0.89
N PRO A 283 5.15 -14.62 -0.33
CA PRO A 283 5.57 -13.46 -1.07
C PRO A 283 6.35 -13.84 -2.33
N GLY A 284 6.01 -13.22 -3.44
CA GLY A 284 6.70 -13.40 -4.71
C GLY A 284 8.15 -12.88 -4.68
N LYS A 285 8.90 -13.12 -5.75
CA LYS A 285 10.30 -12.68 -5.90
C LYS A 285 10.46 -11.17 -5.65
N PHE A 286 9.58 -10.36 -6.23
CA PHE A 286 9.65 -8.90 -6.10
C PHE A 286 9.28 -8.42 -4.70
N ALA A 287 8.31 -9.09 -4.07
CA ALA A 287 7.96 -8.83 -2.67
C ALA A 287 9.15 -9.11 -1.74
N ALA A 288 9.85 -10.22 -1.92
CA ALA A 288 11.04 -10.54 -1.14
C ALA A 288 12.15 -9.48 -1.31
N HIS A 289 12.45 -9.07 -2.54
CA HIS A 289 13.44 -8.02 -2.81
C HIS A 289 13.03 -6.65 -2.25
N TYR A 290 11.74 -6.31 -2.34
CA TYR A 290 11.23 -5.07 -1.76
C TYR A 290 11.36 -5.06 -0.22
N ILE A 291 11.07 -6.18 0.45
CA ILE A 291 11.28 -6.33 1.89
C ILE A 291 12.76 -6.14 2.26
N GLU A 292 13.68 -6.73 1.49
CA GLU A 292 15.12 -6.54 1.73
C GLU A 292 15.56 -5.08 1.51
N ALA A 293 15.00 -4.38 0.53
CA ALA A 293 15.26 -2.96 0.35
C ALA A 293 14.72 -2.13 1.52
N LEU A 294 13.52 -2.44 2.04
CA LEU A 294 12.96 -1.77 3.22
C LEU A 294 13.79 -1.97 4.49
N LYS A 295 14.41 -3.14 4.68
CA LYS A 295 15.26 -3.41 5.86
C LYS A 295 16.49 -2.51 5.96
N ARG A 296 16.94 -1.91 4.86
CA ARG A 296 18.10 -0.99 4.85
C ARG A 296 17.83 0.34 5.56
N PHE A 297 16.56 0.67 5.76
CA PHE A 297 16.16 1.86 6.52
C PHE A 297 16.07 1.61 8.03
N ALA A 298 16.34 0.37 8.48
CA ALA A 298 16.54 0.09 9.89
C ALA A 298 17.78 0.85 10.37
N ILE A 299 17.55 1.96 11.06
CA ILE A 299 18.62 2.70 11.77
C ILE A 299 18.78 1.98 13.10
N ASP A 300 19.98 1.44 13.37
CA ASP A 300 20.37 0.84 14.65
C ASP A 300 20.30 1.84 15.81
#